data_e035e1ce4c8e3a60e77595d3cf7311fe
#
_entry.id   e035e1ce4c8e3a60e77595d3cf7311fe
#
_cell.length_a   1.000
_cell.length_b   1.000
_cell.length_c   1.000
_cell.angle_alpha   90.00
_cell.angle_beta   90.00
_cell.angle_gamma   90.00
#
_symmetry.space_group_name_H-M   'P 1'
#
loop_
_entity.id
_entity.type
_entity.pdbx_description
1 polymer ?
#
loop_
_entity_poly.entity_id
_entity_poly.type
_entity_poly.pdbx_seq_one_letter_code
_entity_poly.pdbx_strand_id
1 'polypeptide(L)'
;MRLLMSAAVVLITVAALRADVASGPKEGDKVSALPVFAVTGDPKDKDVNYVEQRKEKPTVFVFVQAEHWSRPMFRFVKKLDEILPELSEDAIPVAVWLAEKPDESKDYLPKISQYFTKTPLTVFTGEKAGPKDWGLNVDAHATAVVVNKGKVVASFGYQSLNDTDATSVRDALKKALGK
;
A
#
# COMPACT_ATOMS: atom_id res chain seq x y z
N MET A 1 24.93 -54.42 8.07
CA MET A 1 25.00 -53.28 7.16
C MET A 1 23.86 -52.33 7.53
N ARG A 2 24.15 -51.30 8.36
CA ARG A 2 23.12 -50.33 8.86
C ARG A 2 23.16 -49.09 7.98
N LEU A 3 22.10 -48.84 7.23
CA LEU A 3 21.92 -47.60 6.50
C LEU A 3 21.50 -46.49 7.49
N LEU A 4 22.33 -45.48 7.62
CA LEU A 4 22.00 -44.21 8.28
C LEU A 4 21.29 -43.30 7.25
N MET A 5 19.99 -43.12 7.42
CA MET A 5 19.23 -42.09 6.70
C MET A 5 19.45 -40.74 7.39
N SER A 6 20.24 -39.88 6.78
CA SER A 6 20.34 -38.44 7.19
C SER A 6 19.14 -37.66 6.69
N ALA A 7 18.28 -37.26 7.60
CA ALA A 7 17.20 -36.31 7.32
C ALA A 7 17.78 -34.89 7.28
N ALA A 8 17.83 -34.30 6.10
CA ALA A 8 18.16 -32.88 5.95
C ALA A 8 16.96 -32.02 6.37
N VAL A 9 17.06 -31.35 7.51
CA VAL A 9 16.10 -30.34 7.94
C VAL A 9 16.39 -29.07 7.17
N VAL A 10 15.52 -28.74 6.20
CA VAL A 10 15.55 -27.45 5.50
C VAL A 10 14.92 -26.40 6.42
N LEU A 11 15.72 -25.58 7.07
CA LEU A 11 15.27 -24.39 7.79
C LEU A 11 14.84 -23.34 6.75
N ILE A 12 13.53 -23.20 6.54
CA ILE A 12 12.99 -22.08 5.81
C ILE A 12 12.99 -20.87 6.76
N THR A 13 13.99 -20.00 6.63
CA THR A 13 13.98 -18.68 7.30
C THR A 13 12.90 -17.82 6.65
N VAL A 14 11.72 -17.76 7.24
CA VAL A 14 10.72 -16.76 6.92
C VAL A 14 11.29 -15.43 7.40
N ALA A 15 11.77 -14.59 6.48
CA ALA A 15 12.10 -13.21 6.78
C ALA A 15 10.83 -12.54 7.32
N ALA A 16 10.84 -12.20 8.60
CA ALA A 16 9.73 -11.49 9.24
C ALA A 16 9.58 -10.13 8.52
N LEU A 17 8.52 -10.00 7.74
CA LEU A 17 8.10 -8.73 7.17
C LEU A 17 7.77 -7.82 8.37
N ARG A 18 8.47 -6.69 8.48
CA ARG A 18 8.21 -5.71 9.54
C ARG A 18 6.88 -5.02 9.28
N ALA A 19 5.83 -5.53 9.89
CA ALA A 19 4.59 -4.81 10.14
C ALA A 19 4.45 -4.68 11.65
N ASP A 20 4.19 -3.48 12.15
CA ASP A 20 4.07 -3.25 13.59
C ASP A 20 2.75 -3.79 14.12
N VAL A 21 1.73 -3.84 13.25
CA VAL A 21 0.36 -4.28 13.57
C VAL A 21 -0.26 -4.95 12.36
N ALA A 22 -1.05 -6.00 12.58
CA ALA A 22 -1.80 -6.65 11.50
C ALA A 22 -2.87 -5.68 10.95
N SER A 23 -2.78 -5.36 9.67
CA SER A 23 -3.70 -4.45 8.98
C SER A 23 -3.72 -4.75 7.48
N GLY A 24 -4.90 -4.70 6.88
CA GLY A 24 -5.11 -4.98 5.47
C GLY A 24 -5.54 -6.41 5.18
N PRO A 25 -5.94 -6.71 3.92
CA PRO A 25 -6.39 -8.02 3.51
C PRO A 25 -5.25 -9.04 3.49
N LYS A 26 -5.60 -10.33 3.51
CA LYS A 26 -4.60 -11.41 3.57
C LYS A 26 -3.96 -11.65 2.20
N GLU A 27 -2.73 -12.17 2.24
CA GLU A 27 -2.05 -12.65 1.03
C GLU A 27 -2.91 -13.70 0.30
N GLY A 28 -3.05 -13.53 -1.02
CA GLY A 28 -3.84 -14.38 -1.90
C GLY A 28 -5.30 -13.95 -2.06
N ASP A 29 -5.81 -13.08 -1.19
CA ASP A 29 -7.18 -12.56 -1.32
C ASP A 29 -7.35 -11.80 -2.63
N LYS A 30 -8.55 -11.87 -3.22
CA LYS A 30 -8.93 -10.98 -4.31
C LYS A 30 -9.10 -9.56 -3.74
N VAL A 31 -8.51 -8.58 -4.40
CA VAL A 31 -8.64 -7.20 -3.97
C VAL A 31 -10.08 -6.69 -4.15
N SER A 32 -10.62 -6.06 -3.11
CA SER A 32 -11.97 -5.48 -3.12
C SER A 32 -11.99 -4.13 -3.84
N ALA A 33 -13.18 -3.70 -4.27
CA ALA A 33 -13.36 -2.37 -4.87
C ALA A 33 -12.87 -1.25 -3.93
N LEU A 34 -12.34 -0.19 -4.51
CA LEU A 34 -11.86 0.98 -3.77
C LEU A 34 -12.38 2.27 -4.41
N PRO A 35 -13.65 2.62 -4.12
CA PRO A 35 -14.20 3.90 -4.53
C PRO A 35 -13.60 5.02 -3.69
N VAL A 36 -12.97 6.01 -4.34
CA VAL A 36 -12.32 7.15 -3.72
C VAL A 36 -12.51 8.39 -4.59
N PHE A 37 -12.37 9.57 -4.00
CA PHE A 37 -12.25 10.81 -4.75
C PHE A 37 -10.77 11.04 -5.12
N ALA A 38 -10.48 11.10 -6.42
CA ALA A 38 -9.14 11.38 -6.93
C ALA A 38 -8.87 12.89 -6.92
N VAL A 39 -8.02 13.34 -6.02
CA VAL A 39 -7.59 14.74 -5.94
C VAL A 39 -6.54 15.04 -6.99
N THR A 40 -5.65 14.07 -7.25
CA THR A 40 -4.60 14.17 -8.27
C THR A 40 -4.52 12.88 -9.07
N GLY A 41 -3.76 12.89 -10.16
CA GLY A 41 -3.62 11.74 -11.06
C GLY A 41 -4.58 11.82 -12.24
N ASP A 42 -4.81 10.69 -12.89
CA ASP A 42 -5.78 10.55 -13.98
C ASP A 42 -6.70 9.37 -13.66
N PRO A 43 -8.02 9.61 -13.48
CA PRO A 43 -8.70 10.91 -13.56
C PRO A 43 -8.39 11.81 -12.36
N LYS A 44 -8.61 13.12 -12.51
CA LYS A 44 -8.49 14.14 -11.47
C LYS A 44 -9.85 14.76 -11.17
N ASP A 45 -10.05 15.15 -9.89
CA ASP A 45 -11.27 15.83 -9.37
C ASP A 45 -12.55 15.03 -9.65
N LYS A 46 -12.48 13.68 -9.49
CA LYS A 46 -13.60 12.76 -9.75
C LYS A 46 -13.59 11.58 -8.78
N ASP A 47 -14.79 11.03 -8.59
CA ASP A 47 -14.92 9.71 -7.96
C ASP A 47 -14.45 8.63 -8.93
N VAL A 48 -13.65 7.69 -8.42
CA VAL A 48 -13.07 6.60 -9.19
C VAL A 48 -12.90 5.34 -8.34
N ASN A 49 -13.13 4.18 -8.91
CA ASN A 49 -12.70 2.92 -8.32
C ASN A 49 -11.29 2.59 -8.81
N TYR A 50 -10.28 2.88 -8.00
CA TYR A 50 -8.88 2.69 -8.41
C TYR A 50 -8.52 1.23 -8.65
N VAL A 51 -9.18 0.26 -8.02
CA VAL A 51 -8.95 -1.17 -8.32
C VAL A 51 -9.38 -1.49 -9.75
N GLU A 52 -10.54 -1.02 -10.18
CA GLU A 52 -11.02 -1.21 -11.55
C GLU A 52 -10.16 -0.46 -12.57
N GLN A 53 -9.75 0.75 -12.25
CA GLN A 53 -8.88 1.54 -13.11
C GLN A 53 -7.50 0.92 -13.29
N ARG A 54 -6.93 0.39 -12.21
CA ARG A 54 -5.63 -0.28 -12.25
C ARG A 54 -5.70 -1.67 -12.87
N LYS A 55 -6.89 -2.29 -12.87
CA LYS A 55 -7.08 -3.67 -13.38
C LYS A 55 -6.12 -4.63 -12.68
N GLU A 56 -5.30 -5.32 -13.47
CA GLU A 56 -4.32 -6.28 -12.98
C GLU A 56 -2.91 -5.71 -12.81
N LYS A 57 -2.73 -4.40 -13.04
CA LYS A 57 -1.42 -3.74 -12.96
C LYS A 57 -0.88 -3.73 -11.53
N PRO A 58 0.44 -3.92 -11.37
CA PRO A 58 1.07 -3.87 -10.05
C PRO A 58 0.78 -2.53 -9.38
N THR A 59 0.26 -2.57 -8.16
CA THR A 59 -0.17 -1.36 -7.44
C THR A 59 0.07 -1.53 -5.95
N VAL A 60 0.55 -0.49 -5.29
CA VAL A 60 0.63 -0.41 -3.83
C VAL A 60 -0.37 0.61 -3.34
N PHE A 61 -1.46 0.16 -2.71
CA PHE A 61 -2.40 1.05 -2.06
C PHE A 61 -1.87 1.41 -0.67
N VAL A 62 -1.68 2.71 -0.41
CA VAL A 62 -1.19 3.22 0.86
C VAL A 62 -2.31 3.99 1.54
N PHE A 63 -2.98 3.34 2.49
CA PHE A 63 -3.98 3.98 3.34
C PHE A 63 -3.28 4.77 4.43
N VAL A 64 -3.63 6.04 4.57
CA VAL A 64 -3.03 6.97 5.52
C VAL A 64 -4.11 7.56 6.41
N GLN A 65 -3.99 7.38 7.71
CA GLN A 65 -4.84 8.10 8.66
C GLN A 65 -4.41 9.58 8.66
N ALA A 66 -5.29 10.46 8.22
CA ALA A 66 -4.98 11.88 7.99
C ALA A 66 -4.44 12.57 9.26
N GLU A 67 -4.96 12.23 10.43
CA GLU A 67 -4.54 12.77 11.73
C GLU A 67 -3.12 12.39 12.14
N HIS A 68 -2.59 11.30 11.57
CA HIS A 68 -1.22 10.82 11.82
C HIS A 68 -0.25 11.20 10.68
N TRP A 69 -0.72 11.99 9.70
CA TRP A 69 0.14 12.44 8.62
C TRP A 69 1.36 13.20 9.16
N SER A 70 2.53 12.78 8.76
CA SER A 70 3.79 13.27 9.31
C SER A 70 4.91 13.27 8.27
N ARG A 71 6.03 13.93 8.59
CA ARG A 71 7.20 13.94 7.71
C ARG A 71 7.75 12.53 7.41
N PRO A 72 7.84 11.59 8.35
CA PRO A 72 8.21 10.20 8.03
C PRO A 72 7.25 9.53 7.05
N MET A 73 5.93 9.68 7.21
CA MET A 73 4.95 9.17 6.25
C MET A 73 5.09 9.78 4.87
N PHE A 74 5.29 11.09 4.79
CA PHE A 74 5.58 11.77 3.53
C PHE A 74 6.79 11.13 2.83
N ARG A 75 7.90 10.92 3.56
CA ARG A 75 9.11 10.29 3.01
C ARG A 75 8.86 8.86 2.54
N PHE A 76 8.08 8.09 3.29
CA PHE A 76 7.70 6.73 2.92
C PHE A 76 6.94 6.71 1.59
N VAL A 77 5.86 7.49 1.45
CA VAL A 77 5.07 7.57 0.21
C VAL A 77 5.93 8.10 -0.94
N LYS A 78 6.75 9.13 -0.68
CA LYS A 78 7.69 9.68 -1.67
C LYS A 78 8.71 8.63 -2.12
N LYS A 79 9.22 7.83 -1.19
CA LYS A 79 10.16 6.75 -1.53
C LYS A 79 9.49 5.68 -2.42
N LEU A 80 8.25 5.30 -2.14
CA LEU A 80 7.49 4.39 -3.01
C LEU A 80 7.26 4.99 -4.41
N ASP A 81 6.94 6.29 -4.50
CA ASP A 81 6.78 7.03 -5.76
C ASP A 81 8.02 6.93 -6.66
N GLU A 82 9.21 6.89 -6.03
CA GLU A 82 10.50 6.80 -6.71
C GLU A 82 10.84 5.36 -7.12
N ILE A 83 10.73 4.40 -6.19
CA ILE A 83 11.32 3.06 -6.38
C ILE A 83 10.40 2.04 -7.04
N LEU A 84 9.08 2.20 -7.00
CA LEU A 84 8.18 1.23 -7.61
C LEU A 84 8.25 1.27 -9.15
N PRO A 85 8.30 2.45 -9.82
CA PRO A 85 8.46 2.51 -11.28
C PRO A 85 9.75 1.88 -11.80
N GLU A 86 10.81 1.78 -10.97
CA GLU A 86 12.05 1.07 -11.31
C GLU A 86 11.83 -0.44 -11.48
N LEU A 87 10.82 -1.01 -10.79
CA LEU A 87 10.46 -2.42 -10.93
C LEU A 87 9.66 -2.67 -12.21
N SER A 88 8.74 -1.78 -12.54
CA SER A 88 7.90 -1.85 -13.72
C SER A 88 7.29 -0.46 -13.97
N GLU A 89 7.23 -0.03 -15.22
CA GLU A 89 6.59 1.25 -15.60
C GLU A 89 5.14 1.35 -15.14
N ASP A 90 4.45 0.21 -15.05
CA ASP A 90 3.07 0.10 -14.57
C ASP A 90 2.96 0.05 -13.04
N ALA A 91 4.05 -0.14 -12.30
CA ALA A 91 4.03 -0.22 -10.85
C ALA A 91 3.96 1.19 -10.23
N ILE A 92 2.85 1.50 -9.58
CA ILE A 92 2.68 2.78 -8.91
C ILE A 92 2.12 2.63 -7.48
N PRO A 93 2.43 3.54 -6.59
CA PRO A 93 1.65 3.71 -5.37
C PRO A 93 0.36 4.49 -5.67
N VAL A 94 -0.68 4.23 -4.87
CA VAL A 94 -1.91 5.03 -4.80
C VAL A 94 -2.12 5.38 -3.34
N ALA A 95 -2.03 6.65 -2.99
CA ALA A 95 -2.19 7.09 -1.62
C ALA A 95 -3.66 7.44 -1.33
N VAL A 96 -4.22 6.83 -0.29
CA VAL A 96 -5.63 6.94 0.09
C VAL A 96 -5.73 7.55 1.48
N TRP A 97 -6.20 8.79 1.56
CA TRP A 97 -6.44 9.48 2.83
C TRP A 97 -7.73 9.01 3.47
N LEU A 98 -7.61 8.57 4.72
CA LEU A 98 -8.71 8.24 5.61
C LEU A 98 -8.85 9.39 6.61
N ALA A 99 -9.92 10.17 6.52
CA ALA A 99 -10.09 11.38 7.31
C ALA A 99 -11.51 11.47 7.88
N GLU A 100 -11.62 12.03 9.08
CA GLU A 100 -12.92 12.38 9.66
C GLU A 100 -13.63 13.48 8.84
N LYS A 101 -12.82 14.39 8.27
CA LYS A 101 -13.27 15.49 7.42
C LYS A 101 -12.62 15.39 6.03
N PRO A 102 -13.21 14.64 5.11
CA PRO A 102 -12.63 14.40 3.77
C PRO A 102 -12.35 15.70 2.99
N ASP A 103 -13.18 16.72 3.14
CA ASP A 103 -13.02 17.98 2.39
C ASP A 103 -11.76 18.76 2.80
N GLU A 104 -11.37 18.73 4.09
CA GLU A 104 -10.10 19.32 4.53
C GLU A 104 -8.90 18.62 3.86
N SER A 105 -9.00 17.31 3.65
CA SER A 105 -7.98 16.54 2.92
C SER A 105 -7.95 16.90 1.44
N LYS A 106 -9.10 17.09 0.79
CA LYS A 106 -9.18 17.53 -0.61
C LYS A 106 -8.54 18.91 -0.81
N ASP A 107 -8.65 19.81 0.17
CA ASP A 107 -8.02 21.14 0.14
C ASP A 107 -6.51 21.11 0.43
N TYR A 108 -6.06 20.11 1.18
CA TYR A 108 -4.66 19.96 1.57
C TYR A 108 -3.82 19.25 0.49
N LEU A 109 -4.31 18.16 -0.09
CA LEU A 109 -3.54 17.29 -0.97
C LEU A 109 -2.98 17.98 -2.23
N PRO A 110 -3.69 18.95 -2.86
CA PRO A 110 -3.11 19.72 -3.98
C PRO A 110 -1.82 20.45 -3.62
N LYS A 111 -1.67 20.89 -2.34
CA LYS A 111 -0.50 21.66 -1.88
C LYS A 111 0.77 20.80 -1.84
N ILE A 112 0.63 19.49 -1.68
CA ILE A 112 1.75 18.55 -1.64
C ILE A 112 1.92 17.76 -2.94
N SER A 113 0.98 17.88 -3.87
CA SER A 113 0.96 17.07 -5.10
C SER A 113 2.21 17.22 -5.96
N GLN A 114 2.84 18.38 -5.94
CA GLN A 114 4.07 18.69 -6.70
C GLN A 114 5.25 17.78 -6.35
N TYR A 115 5.21 17.13 -5.20
CA TYR A 115 6.28 16.23 -4.74
C TYR A 115 6.11 14.79 -5.25
N PHE A 116 4.95 14.45 -5.84
CA PHE A 116 4.63 13.10 -6.30
C PHE A 116 4.44 13.09 -7.81
N THR A 117 5.18 12.23 -8.50
CA THR A 117 5.18 12.17 -9.97
C THR A 117 4.31 11.02 -10.50
N LYS A 118 4.21 9.93 -9.75
CA LYS A 118 3.50 8.71 -10.13
C LYS A 118 2.37 8.34 -9.18
N THR A 119 2.33 8.95 -7.99
CA THR A 119 1.37 8.64 -6.93
C THR A 119 0.12 9.50 -7.05
N PRO A 120 -1.02 8.97 -7.48
CA PRO A 120 -2.30 9.64 -7.29
C PRO A 120 -2.58 9.83 -5.78
N LEU A 121 -2.96 11.04 -5.40
CA LEU A 121 -3.41 11.36 -4.06
C LEU A 121 -4.94 11.34 -4.06
N THR A 122 -5.53 10.52 -3.21
CA THR A 122 -6.96 10.26 -3.18
C THR A 122 -7.52 10.39 -1.77
N VAL A 123 -8.80 10.60 -1.66
CA VAL A 123 -9.52 10.68 -0.38
C VAL A 123 -10.64 9.64 -0.39
N PHE A 124 -10.68 8.79 0.62
CA PHE A 124 -11.83 7.95 0.88
C PHE A 124 -12.93 8.79 1.52
N THR A 125 -14.11 8.82 0.91
CA THR A 125 -15.23 9.68 1.34
C THR A 125 -16.20 8.97 2.29
N GLY A 126 -15.93 7.71 2.65
CA GLY A 126 -16.69 6.94 3.61
C GLY A 126 -16.22 7.12 5.06
N GLU A 127 -16.44 6.12 5.89
CA GLU A 127 -16.05 6.15 7.30
C GLU A 127 -14.51 6.23 7.46
N LYS A 128 -14.03 6.97 8.47
CA LYS A 128 -12.61 7.12 8.81
C LYS A 128 -11.85 5.79 8.98
N ALA A 129 -12.54 4.75 9.42
CA ALA A 129 -11.97 3.40 9.51
C ALA A 129 -11.56 2.81 8.16
N GLY A 130 -11.96 3.45 7.06
CA GLY A 130 -11.69 2.99 5.70
C GLY A 130 -12.72 1.99 5.17
N PRO A 131 -12.52 1.48 3.95
CA PRO A 131 -13.44 0.54 3.33
C PRO A 131 -13.46 -0.79 4.10
N LYS A 132 -14.66 -1.26 4.48
CA LYS A 132 -14.87 -2.45 5.35
C LYS A 132 -14.20 -3.72 4.82
N ASP A 133 -14.25 -3.92 3.50
CA ASP A 133 -13.72 -5.12 2.85
C ASP A 133 -12.19 -5.14 2.73
N TRP A 134 -11.51 -4.09 3.21
CA TRP A 134 -10.05 -4.01 3.20
C TRP A 134 -9.42 -4.42 4.53
N GLY A 135 -10.21 -4.69 5.58
CA GLY A 135 -9.71 -5.19 6.86
C GLY A 135 -8.64 -4.29 7.50
N LEU A 136 -8.77 -2.98 7.33
CA LEU A 136 -7.82 -2.02 7.90
C LEU A 136 -7.97 -1.98 9.42
N ASN A 137 -6.83 -1.94 10.12
CA ASN A 137 -6.79 -1.79 11.56
C ASN A 137 -6.76 -0.30 11.92
N VAL A 138 -7.64 0.13 12.80
CA VAL A 138 -7.73 1.52 13.26
C VAL A 138 -6.50 1.99 14.03
N ASP A 139 -5.74 1.04 14.61
CA ASP A 139 -4.49 1.34 15.32
C ASP A 139 -3.30 1.53 14.36
N ALA A 140 -3.47 1.20 13.08
CA ALA A 140 -2.45 1.45 12.06
C ALA A 140 -2.54 2.90 11.58
N HIS A 141 -1.49 3.68 11.78
CA HIS A 141 -1.37 5.04 11.23
C HIS A 141 -1.28 5.03 9.70
N ALA A 142 -0.69 3.98 9.15
CA ALA A 142 -0.70 3.70 7.71
C ALA A 142 -0.76 2.19 7.45
N THR A 143 -1.38 1.82 6.32
CA THR A 143 -1.39 0.44 5.82
C THR A 143 -1.01 0.44 4.34
N ALA A 144 0.05 -0.30 3.99
CA ALA A 144 0.43 -0.52 2.60
C ALA A 144 -0.03 -1.91 2.15
N VAL A 145 -0.83 -1.96 1.09
CA VAL A 145 -1.33 -3.21 0.50
C VAL A 145 -0.74 -3.36 -0.90
N VAL A 146 0.09 -4.38 -1.07
CA VAL A 146 0.72 -4.72 -2.35
C VAL A 146 -0.21 -5.60 -3.16
N VAL A 147 -0.53 -5.17 -4.37
CA VAL A 147 -1.45 -5.87 -5.28
C VAL A 147 -0.75 -6.15 -6.61
N ASN A 148 -0.91 -7.36 -7.12
CA ASN A 148 -0.46 -7.76 -8.45
C ASN A 148 -1.46 -8.75 -9.05
N LYS A 149 -1.82 -8.58 -10.33
CA LYS A 149 -2.79 -9.44 -11.05
C LYS A 149 -4.13 -9.59 -10.31
N GLY A 150 -4.63 -8.49 -9.71
CA GLY A 150 -5.90 -8.45 -8.98
C GLY A 150 -5.91 -9.20 -7.65
N LYS A 151 -4.75 -9.62 -7.14
CA LYS A 151 -4.60 -10.32 -5.86
C LYS A 151 -3.69 -9.56 -4.91
N VAL A 152 -3.97 -9.69 -3.64
CA VAL A 152 -3.11 -9.19 -2.56
C VAL A 152 -1.85 -10.06 -2.48
N VAL A 153 -0.69 -9.41 -2.52
CA VAL A 153 0.63 -10.04 -2.38
C VAL A 153 1.11 -9.97 -0.95
N ALA A 154 0.92 -8.82 -0.32
CA ALA A 154 1.27 -8.59 1.08
C ALA A 154 0.54 -7.36 1.61
N SER A 155 0.34 -7.31 2.92
CA SER A 155 -0.17 -6.14 3.64
C SER A 155 0.77 -5.81 4.80
N PHE A 156 1.00 -4.51 5.00
CA PHE A 156 1.90 -3.98 6.04
C PHE A 156 1.16 -2.91 6.82
N GLY A 157 0.93 -3.13 8.11
CA GLY A 157 0.35 -2.14 9.01
C GLY A 157 1.43 -1.48 9.85
N TYR A 158 1.41 -0.17 9.98
CA TYR A 158 2.40 0.61 10.68
C TYR A 158 1.77 1.54 11.72
N GLN A 159 2.23 1.48 12.95
CA GLN A 159 2.01 2.52 13.96
C GLN A 159 3.11 3.59 13.89
N SER A 160 4.31 3.17 13.45
CA SER A 160 5.43 4.06 13.19
C SER A 160 6.11 3.61 11.90
N LEU A 161 6.37 4.52 11.00
CA LEU A 161 7.05 4.19 9.75
C LEU A 161 8.00 5.30 9.31
N ASN A 162 8.94 4.92 8.45
CA ASN A 162 9.89 5.82 7.83
C ASN A 162 10.20 5.37 6.39
N ASP A 163 11.09 6.05 5.71
CA ASP A 163 11.44 5.77 4.32
C ASP A 163 12.12 4.40 4.10
N THR A 164 12.78 3.83 5.12
CA THR A 164 13.40 2.49 5.01
C THR A 164 12.37 1.38 4.92
N ASP A 165 11.16 1.57 5.48
CA ASP A 165 10.06 0.60 5.43
C ASP A 165 9.52 0.41 4.00
N ALA A 166 9.71 1.39 3.12
CA ALA A 166 9.38 1.28 1.70
C ALA A 166 10.13 0.13 0.99
N THR A 167 11.30 -0.26 1.52
CA THR A 167 12.07 -1.38 0.97
C THR A 167 11.34 -2.71 1.10
N SER A 168 10.73 -2.99 2.25
CA SER A 168 9.95 -4.22 2.47
C SER A 168 8.75 -4.30 1.52
N VAL A 169 8.06 -3.18 1.31
CA VAL A 169 6.93 -3.09 0.36
C VAL A 169 7.40 -3.32 -1.08
N ARG A 170 8.50 -2.68 -1.49
CA ARG A 170 9.12 -2.89 -2.80
C ARG A 170 9.52 -4.34 -3.02
N ASP A 171 10.16 -4.97 -2.02
CA ASP A 171 10.67 -6.33 -2.15
C ASP A 171 9.53 -7.36 -2.26
N ALA A 172 8.41 -7.13 -1.56
CA ALA A 172 7.20 -7.93 -1.74
C ALA A 172 6.69 -7.84 -3.19
N LEU A 173 6.61 -6.64 -3.76
CA LEU A 173 6.20 -6.46 -5.15
C LEU A 173 7.22 -7.05 -6.13
N LYS A 174 8.51 -6.82 -5.90
CA LYS A 174 9.60 -7.38 -6.71
C LYS A 174 9.50 -8.91 -6.81
N LYS A 175 9.31 -9.59 -5.68
CA LYS A 175 9.11 -11.05 -5.62
C LYS A 175 7.88 -11.48 -6.44
N ALA A 176 6.75 -10.75 -6.34
CA ALA A 176 5.53 -11.06 -7.07
C ALA A 176 5.66 -10.84 -8.59
N LEU A 177 6.61 -10.00 -9.02
CA LEU A 177 6.95 -9.76 -10.42
C LEU A 177 7.98 -10.77 -10.96
N GLY A 178 8.52 -11.67 -10.13
CA GLY A 178 9.53 -12.65 -10.53
C GLY A 178 10.92 -12.06 -10.79
N LYS A 179 11.27 -10.99 -10.09
CA LYS A 179 12.54 -10.25 -10.28
C LYS A 179 13.49 -10.39 -9.10
#